data_307ffe960b46dccbe32f84d9d16ed5c1
#
_entry.id   307ffe960b46dccbe32f84d9d16ed5c1
#
_cell.length_a   1.000
_cell.length_b   1.000
_cell.length_c   1.000
_cell.angle_alpha   90.00
_cell.angle_beta   90.00
_cell.angle_gamma   90.00
#
_symmetry.space_group_name_H-M   'P 1'
#
loop_
_entity.id
_entity.type
_entity.pdbx_description
1 polymer ?
#
loop_
_entity_poly.entity_id
_entity_poly.type
_entity_poly.pdbx_seq_one_letter_code
_entity_poly.pdbx_strand_id
1 'polypeptide(L)'
;KRPSAEQTGLNFAKAMGVKGNGPEALAALRALPAQALVGDLNMGYLLRFLLPWRSLTYAMGPVADGEGGNASTGASMPPRSRAPLPMIIGTTGQDLGFSAALSKNRLFAQFDTDAALARAEYDPDGTGKLLELSAQVGADQAMNEPARFVARSMAKAGHAVWLYRFYYVADSQRDDKQRYAGHASELPFVFDNPDAAYGDQVTVDDRRMARRTDTYFAKFAKAG
;
A
#
# COMPACT_ATOMS: atom_id res chain seq x y z
N LYS A 1 -17.54 14.62 -4.34
CA LYS A 1 -17.84 13.36 -3.66
C LYS A 1 -17.45 12.22 -4.59
N ARG A 2 -16.71 11.23 -4.12
CA ARG A 2 -16.37 10.05 -4.94
C ARG A 2 -17.62 9.25 -5.24
N PRO A 3 -17.75 8.60 -6.43
CA PRO A 3 -18.86 7.72 -6.72
C PRO A 3 -18.84 6.50 -5.78
N SER A 4 -20.00 5.93 -5.48
CA SER A 4 -20.08 4.62 -4.80
C SER A 4 -19.50 3.50 -5.68
N ALA A 5 -19.30 2.31 -5.12
CA ALA A 5 -18.84 1.16 -5.88
C ALA A 5 -19.86 0.77 -6.98
N GLU A 6 -21.17 0.83 -6.66
CA GLU A 6 -22.25 0.58 -7.62
C GLU A 6 -22.19 1.60 -8.77
N GLN A 7 -22.04 2.90 -8.45
CA GLN A 7 -21.94 3.93 -9.49
C GLN A 7 -20.70 3.73 -10.35
N THR A 8 -19.59 3.30 -9.74
CA THR A 8 -18.37 2.94 -10.47
C THR A 8 -18.60 1.77 -11.42
N GLY A 9 -19.33 0.73 -10.96
CA GLY A 9 -19.74 -0.39 -11.81
C GLY A 9 -20.62 0.02 -12.99
N LEU A 10 -21.59 0.92 -12.76
CA LEU A 10 -22.42 1.46 -13.84
C LEU A 10 -21.64 2.31 -14.83
N ASN A 11 -20.66 3.09 -14.35
CA ASN A 11 -19.76 3.84 -15.22
C ASN A 11 -18.93 2.91 -16.09
N PHE A 12 -18.45 1.81 -15.51
CA PHE A 12 -17.71 0.77 -16.24
C PHE A 12 -18.56 0.11 -17.31
N ALA A 13 -19.77 -0.35 -16.96
CA ALA A 13 -20.71 -0.96 -17.90
C ALA A 13 -20.98 -0.03 -19.08
N LYS A 14 -21.25 1.25 -18.81
CA LYS A 14 -21.44 2.28 -19.82
C LYS A 14 -20.21 2.46 -20.72
N ALA A 15 -19.01 2.46 -20.15
CA ALA A 15 -17.75 2.57 -20.91
C ALA A 15 -17.54 1.36 -21.82
N MET A 16 -18.03 0.19 -21.45
CA MET A 16 -18.02 -1.03 -22.25
C MET A 16 -19.19 -1.13 -23.25
N GLY A 17 -20.03 -0.09 -23.37
CA GLY A 17 -21.19 -0.09 -24.25
C GLY A 17 -22.37 -0.94 -23.77
N VAL A 18 -22.31 -1.44 -22.54
CA VAL A 18 -23.39 -2.26 -21.93
C VAL A 18 -24.45 -1.33 -21.33
N LYS A 19 -25.71 -1.59 -21.66
CA LYS A 19 -26.88 -0.84 -21.17
C LYS A 19 -27.57 -1.59 -20.06
N GLY A 20 -28.18 -0.84 -19.13
CA GLY A 20 -28.92 -1.39 -18.00
C GLY A 20 -28.04 -1.69 -16.79
N ASN A 21 -28.65 -2.27 -15.76
CA ASN A 21 -28.03 -2.56 -14.48
C ASN A 21 -28.53 -3.89 -13.86
N GLY A 22 -29.28 -4.68 -14.63
CA GLY A 22 -29.84 -5.96 -14.21
C GLY A 22 -28.98 -7.17 -14.61
N PRO A 23 -29.53 -8.39 -14.44
CA PRO A 23 -28.86 -9.64 -14.78
C PRO A 23 -28.37 -9.72 -16.22
N GLU A 24 -29.12 -9.15 -17.17
CA GLU A 24 -28.75 -9.11 -18.58
C GLU A 24 -27.47 -8.27 -18.82
N ALA A 25 -27.35 -7.12 -18.17
CA ALA A 25 -26.17 -6.30 -18.22
C ALA A 25 -24.94 -7.04 -17.64
N LEU A 26 -25.12 -7.76 -16.54
CA LEU A 26 -24.09 -8.58 -15.94
C LEU A 26 -23.66 -9.71 -16.87
N ALA A 27 -24.63 -10.38 -17.52
CA ALA A 27 -24.34 -11.42 -18.50
C ALA A 27 -23.55 -10.86 -19.71
N ALA A 28 -23.94 -9.69 -20.20
CA ALA A 28 -23.24 -9.01 -21.28
C ALA A 28 -21.80 -8.66 -20.92
N LEU A 29 -21.55 -8.14 -19.69
CA LEU A 29 -20.20 -7.86 -19.19
C LEU A 29 -19.37 -9.14 -19.07
N ARG A 30 -19.94 -10.24 -18.56
CA ARG A 30 -19.27 -11.54 -18.46
C ARG A 30 -18.91 -12.17 -19.81
N ALA A 31 -19.63 -11.82 -20.86
CA ALA A 31 -19.35 -12.28 -22.22
C ALA A 31 -18.21 -11.51 -22.91
N LEU A 32 -17.77 -10.39 -22.35
CA LEU A 32 -16.65 -9.63 -22.91
C LEU A 32 -15.33 -10.39 -22.72
N PRO A 33 -14.39 -10.27 -23.67
CA PRO A 33 -13.04 -10.78 -23.50
C PRO A 33 -12.36 -10.16 -22.28
N ALA A 34 -11.59 -10.95 -21.52
CA ALA A 34 -10.86 -10.46 -20.33
C ALA A 34 -10.00 -9.23 -20.64
N GLN A 35 -9.37 -9.20 -21.82
CA GLN A 35 -8.56 -8.05 -22.26
C GLN A 35 -9.38 -6.78 -22.37
N ALA A 36 -10.63 -6.85 -22.84
CA ALA A 36 -11.52 -5.69 -22.91
C ALA A 36 -11.92 -5.20 -21.50
N LEU A 37 -12.11 -6.12 -20.56
CA LEU A 37 -12.44 -5.80 -19.16
C LEU A 37 -11.26 -5.12 -18.45
N VAL A 38 -10.04 -5.59 -18.66
CA VAL A 38 -8.83 -5.00 -18.05
C VAL A 38 -8.45 -3.69 -18.76
N GLY A 39 -8.57 -3.62 -20.09
CA GLY A 39 -8.24 -2.45 -20.88
C GLY A 39 -6.84 -1.92 -20.56
N ASP A 40 -6.75 -0.61 -20.37
CA ASP A 40 -5.50 0.09 -20.03
C ASP A 40 -5.27 0.22 -18.50
N LEU A 41 -5.88 -0.63 -17.70
CA LEU A 41 -5.72 -0.59 -16.24
C LEU A 41 -4.25 -0.84 -15.86
N ASN A 42 -3.63 0.15 -15.25
CA ASN A 42 -2.25 0.10 -14.78
C ASN A 42 -2.07 1.01 -13.54
N MET A 43 -0.88 1.03 -12.96
CA MET A 43 -0.59 1.86 -11.77
C MET A 43 -0.84 3.35 -12.00
N GLY A 44 -0.66 3.86 -13.23
CA GLY A 44 -1.00 5.24 -13.58
C GLY A 44 -2.50 5.56 -13.47
N TYR A 45 -3.37 4.55 -13.49
CA TYR A 45 -4.80 4.74 -13.25
C TYR A 45 -5.08 5.25 -11.83
N LEU A 46 -4.24 4.91 -10.86
CA LEU A 46 -4.31 5.42 -9.49
C LEU A 46 -4.26 6.94 -9.43
N LEU A 47 -3.50 7.58 -10.33
CA LEU A 47 -3.39 9.03 -10.40
C LEU A 47 -4.70 9.70 -10.85
N ARG A 48 -5.61 8.96 -11.50
CA ARG A 48 -6.91 9.49 -11.92
C ARG A 48 -7.84 9.83 -10.75
N PHE A 49 -7.58 9.31 -9.55
CA PHE A 49 -8.30 9.75 -8.35
C PHE A 49 -8.08 11.21 -8.01
N LEU A 50 -6.96 11.77 -8.40
CA LEU A 50 -6.63 13.16 -8.18
C LEU A 50 -7.39 14.10 -9.12
N LEU A 51 -8.12 13.54 -10.09
CA LEU A 51 -8.86 14.29 -11.10
C LEU A 51 -10.36 14.25 -10.81
N PRO A 52 -10.93 15.28 -10.17
CA PRO A 52 -12.32 15.26 -9.68
C PRO A 52 -13.41 15.21 -10.78
N TRP A 53 -13.07 15.54 -12.02
CA TRP A 53 -14.01 15.63 -13.16
C TRP A 53 -14.12 14.35 -14.00
N ARG A 54 -13.39 13.27 -13.63
CA ARG A 54 -13.47 12.02 -14.38
C ARG A 54 -14.31 10.99 -13.64
N SER A 55 -15.24 10.37 -14.37
CA SER A 55 -15.97 9.22 -13.88
C SER A 55 -15.00 8.06 -13.69
N LEU A 56 -14.92 7.53 -12.48
CA LEU A 56 -14.14 6.31 -12.18
C LEU A 56 -14.90 5.12 -12.75
N THR A 57 -14.18 4.21 -13.40
CA THR A 57 -14.68 2.97 -13.98
C THR A 57 -14.20 1.73 -13.23
N TYR A 58 -13.29 1.89 -12.24
CA TYR A 58 -12.82 0.80 -11.39
C TYR A 58 -12.90 1.23 -9.93
N ALA A 59 -13.47 0.36 -9.09
CA ALA A 59 -13.40 0.50 -7.64
C ALA A 59 -11.98 0.13 -7.18
N MET A 60 -11.40 1.00 -6.37
CA MET A 60 -10.04 0.79 -5.86
C MET A 60 -10.11 0.48 -4.38
N GLY A 61 -9.68 -0.72 -4.05
CA GLY A 61 -9.65 -1.22 -2.70
C GLY A 61 -10.92 -1.99 -2.29
N PRO A 62 -10.98 -2.40 -1.03
CA PRO A 62 -12.11 -3.13 -0.48
C PRO A 62 -13.41 -2.34 -0.57
N VAL A 63 -14.49 -3.03 -0.88
CA VAL A 63 -15.84 -2.47 -0.96
C VAL A 63 -16.65 -2.96 0.25
N ALA A 64 -17.32 -2.05 0.94
CA ALA A 64 -18.28 -2.40 1.98
C ALA A 64 -19.61 -2.78 1.31
N ASP A 65 -19.86 -4.08 1.17
CA ASP A 65 -21.02 -4.66 0.49
C ASP A 65 -22.16 -5.11 1.44
N GLY A 66 -21.91 -5.02 2.75
CA GLY A 66 -22.85 -5.45 3.78
C GLY A 66 -22.79 -6.95 4.12
N GLU A 67 -22.09 -7.75 3.31
CA GLU A 67 -21.93 -9.20 3.52
C GLU A 67 -20.53 -9.53 4.04
N GLY A 68 -19.49 -9.23 3.28
CA GLY A 68 -18.09 -9.49 3.65
C GLY A 68 -17.40 -8.35 4.38
N GLY A 69 -17.86 -7.12 4.18
CA GLY A 69 -17.32 -5.91 4.81
C GLY A 69 -18.37 -4.84 4.99
N ASN A 70 -18.82 -4.62 6.20
CA ASN A 70 -19.88 -3.65 6.54
C ASN A 70 -19.37 -2.32 7.07
N ALA A 71 -18.06 -2.10 7.12
CA ALA A 71 -17.49 -0.81 7.51
C ALA A 71 -16.12 -0.57 6.86
N SER A 72 -15.65 0.67 6.87
CA SER A 72 -14.28 1.00 6.43
C SER A 72 -13.26 0.23 7.27
N THR A 73 -12.12 -0.10 6.68
CA THR A 73 -11.08 -0.92 7.33
C THR A 73 -10.67 -0.37 8.71
N GLY A 74 -10.63 0.96 8.88
CA GLY A 74 -10.35 1.60 10.16
C GLY A 74 -11.47 1.45 11.19
N ALA A 75 -12.74 1.49 10.75
CA ALA A 75 -13.92 1.36 11.63
C ALA A 75 -14.31 -0.11 11.90
N SER A 76 -13.95 -1.03 10.99
CA SER A 76 -14.26 -2.46 11.12
C SER A 76 -13.24 -3.24 11.95
N MET A 77 -12.32 -2.58 12.65
CA MET A 77 -11.36 -3.25 13.54
C MET A 77 -11.78 -3.16 15.03
N PRO A 78 -13.00 -3.59 15.42
CA PRO A 78 -13.25 -3.83 16.83
C PRO A 78 -12.45 -5.07 17.26
N PRO A 79 -11.84 -5.05 18.46
CA PRO A 79 -10.90 -6.07 18.91
C PRO A 79 -11.45 -7.50 19.03
N ARG A 80 -12.76 -7.68 18.96
CA ARG A 80 -13.43 -8.96 19.32
C ARG A 80 -14.01 -9.77 18.17
N SER A 81 -14.00 -9.29 16.92
CA SER A 81 -14.67 -9.96 15.80
C SER A 81 -13.77 -10.69 14.82
N ARG A 82 -12.45 -10.79 15.10
CA ARG A 82 -11.49 -11.45 14.23
C ARG A 82 -11.10 -12.82 14.76
N ALA A 83 -10.90 -13.74 13.82
CA ALA A 83 -10.25 -15.01 14.16
C ALA A 83 -8.92 -14.73 14.88
N PRO A 84 -8.58 -15.49 15.94
CA PRO A 84 -7.34 -15.31 16.71
C PRO A 84 -6.14 -15.81 15.90
N LEU A 85 -5.83 -15.14 14.79
CA LEU A 85 -4.73 -15.49 13.92
C LEU A 85 -3.51 -14.64 14.26
N PRO A 86 -2.33 -15.25 14.34
CA PRO A 86 -1.08 -14.52 14.43
C PRO A 86 -0.85 -13.71 13.17
N MET A 87 -0.14 -12.59 13.27
CA MET A 87 0.11 -11.68 12.16
C MET A 87 1.56 -11.24 12.11
N ILE A 88 2.16 -11.30 10.92
CA ILE A 88 3.36 -10.57 10.59
C ILE A 88 2.97 -9.44 9.63
N ILE A 89 3.34 -8.22 9.95
CA ILE A 89 3.02 -7.03 9.16
C ILE A 89 4.23 -6.10 9.15
N GLY A 90 4.44 -5.41 8.05
CA GLY A 90 5.57 -4.48 8.00
C GLY A 90 5.55 -3.59 6.77
N THR A 91 6.63 -2.84 6.63
CA THR A 91 6.85 -1.86 5.57
C THR A 91 8.30 -1.86 5.16
N THR A 92 8.61 -1.20 4.05
CA THR A 92 9.99 -0.97 3.62
C THR A 92 10.51 0.38 4.10
N GLY A 93 11.81 0.61 3.96
CA GLY A 93 12.47 1.83 4.41
C GLY A 93 11.96 3.09 3.70
N GLN A 94 11.66 2.97 2.40
CA GLN A 94 11.04 4.02 1.57
C GLN A 94 9.84 3.43 0.83
N ASP A 95 8.77 3.27 1.58
CA ASP A 95 7.55 2.66 1.07
C ASP A 95 6.71 3.63 0.22
N LEU A 96 5.61 3.15 -0.36
CA LEU A 96 4.71 3.97 -1.17
C LEU A 96 4.02 5.04 -0.33
N GLY A 97 3.93 6.20 -0.91
CA GLY A 97 3.19 7.34 -0.38
C GLY A 97 3.76 8.64 -0.90
N PHE A 98 2.89 9.60 -1.05
CA PHE A 98 3.28 10.95 -1.42
C PHE A 98 2.24 11.94 -0.89
N SER A 99 2.68 12.87 -0.08
CA SER A 99 1.84 13.96 0.40
C SER A 99 1.96 15.15 -0.54
N ALA A 100 0.92 15.39 -1.31
CA ALA A 100 0.89 16.51 -2.27
C ALA A 100 0.83 17.85 -1.51
N ALA A 101 1.93 18.59 -1.51
CA ALA A 101 2.00 19.91 -0.93
C ALA A 101 2.84 20.84 -1.82
N LEU A 102 2.43 22.10 -1.92
CA LEU A 102 3.12 23.11 -2.74
C LEU A 102 4.23 23.85 -1.97
N SER A 103 4.38 23.59 -0.68
CA SER A 103 5.42 24.16 0.18
C SER A 103 5.57 23.36 1.46
N LYS A 104 6.73 23.47 2.12
CA LYS A 104 6.98 22.86 3.44
C LYS A 104 5.95 23.32 4.50
N ASN A 105 5.54 24.58 4.46
CA ASN A 105 4.52 25.09 5.38
C ASN A 105 3.18 24.35 5.19
N ARG A 106 2.75 24.13 3.94
CA ARG A 106 1.52 23.35 3.66
C ARG A 106 1.69 21.87 3.99
N LEU A 107 2.87 21.31 3.78
CA LEU A 107 3.17 19.94 4.13
C LEU A 107 3.00 19.71 5.64
N PHE A 108 3.57 20.57 6.46
CA PHE A 108 3.49 20.41 7.91
C PHE A 108 2.16 20.90 8.50
N ALA A 109 1.46 21.85 7.87
CA ALA A 109 0.13 22.30 8.31
C ALA A 109 -0.93 21.17 8.33
N GLN A 110 -0.73 20.06 7.60
CA GLN A 110 -1.64 18.92 7.67
C GLN A 110 -1.60 18.17 9.01
N PHE A 111 -0.63 18.45 9.87
CA PHE A 111 -0.52 17.90 11.23
C PHE A 111 -1.21 18.77 12.28
N ASP A 112 -1.93 19.80 11.87
CA ASP A 112 -2.70 20.71 12.74
C ASP A 112 -1.86 21.21 13.95
N THR A 113 -2.27 20.89 15.17
CA THR A 113 -1.59 21.28 16.42
C THR A 113 -0.16 20.73 16.52
N ASP A 114 0.14 19.63 15.84
CA ASP A 114 1.44 18.97 15.89
C ASP A 114 2.39 19.40 14.75
N ALA A 115 2.03 20.45 13.99
CA ALA A 115 2.80 20.93 12.86
C ALA A 115 4.26 21.29 13.21
N ALA A 116 4.49 21.86 14.39
CA ALA A 116 5.83 22.21 14.86
C ALA A 116 6.65 20.96 15.21
N LEU A 117 6.02 19.97 15.83
CA LEU A 117 6.64 18.68 16.15
C LEU A 117 6.98 17.93 14.87
N ALA A 118 6.04 17.84 13.94
CA ALA A 118 6.26 17.20 12.63
C ALA A 118 7.43 17.86 11.88
N ARG A 119 7.52 19.19 11.90
CA ARG A 119 8.65 19.89 11.29
C ARG A 119 9.97 19.53 11.98
N ALA A 120 10.02 19.48 13.30
CA ALA A 120 11.22 19.11 14.04
C ALA A 120 11.68 17.67 13.75
N GLU A 121 10.74 16.74 13.52
CA GLU A 121 11.05 15.35 13.21
C GLU A 121 11.48 15.12 11.76
N TYR A 122 10.78 15.71 10.77
CA TYR A 122 11.05 15.46 9.36
C TYR A 122 12.11 16.39 8.76
N ASP A 123 12.26 17.61 9.29
CA ASP A 123 13.11 18.66 8.72
C ASP A 123 13.78 19.51 9.85
N PRO A 124 14.55 18.85 10.75
CA PRO A 124 15.05 19.49 11.97
C PRO A 124 15.96 20.70 11.72
N ASP A 125 16.74 20.66 10.63
CA ASP A 125 17.65 21.75 10.23
C ASP A 125 17.05 22.69 9.18
N GLY A 126 15.84 22.43 8.69
CA GLY A 126 15.16 23.21 7.68
C GLY A 126 15.70 23.04 6.26
N THR A 127 16.64 22.13 6.03
CA THR A 127 17.35 21.97 4.73
C THR A 127 16.71 20.92 3.81
N GLY A 128 15.78 20.09 4.31
CA GLY A 128 15.13 19.02 3.56
C GLY A 128 14.43 19.53 2.29
N LYS A 129 14.53 18.79 1.20
CA LYS A 129 13.85 19.14 -0.04
C LYS A 129 12.37 18.76 0.04
N LEU A 130 11.50 19.64 -0.44
CA LEU A 130 10.05 19.43 -0.39
C LEU A 130 9.62 18.09 -0.97
N LEU A 131 10.21 17.65 -2.07
CA LEU A 131 9.87 16.38 -2.71
C LEU A 131 10.21 15.18 -1.81
N GLU A 132 11.39 15.19 -1.19
CA GLU A 132 11.85 14.13 -0.28
C GLU A 132 10.98 14.09 0.99
N LEU A 133 10.72 15.26 1.59
CA LEU A 133 9.83 15.37 2.75
C LEU A 133 8.40 14.92 2.43
N SER A 134 7.88 15.27 1.25
CA SER A 134 6.55 14.83 0.80
C SER A 134 6.46 13.32 0.61
N ALA A 135 7.53 12.69 0.12
CA ALA A 135 7.61 11.24 0.00
C ALA A 135 7.67 10.56 1.38
N GLN A 136 8.49 11.07 2.31
CA GLN A 136 8.59 10.54 3.67
C GLN A 136 7.26 10.64 4.42
N VAL A 137 6.69 11.84 4.48
CA VAL A 137 5.39 12.06 5.13
C VAL A 137 4.29 11.20 4.48
N GLY A 138 4.29 11.12 3.15
CA GLY A 138 3.32 10.30 2.42
C GLY A 138 3.47 8.80 2.72
N ALA A 139 4.69 8.29 2.79
CA ALA A 139 4.97 6.89 3.13
C ALA A 139 4.54 6.57 4.59
N ASP A 140 4.78 7.49 5.52
CA ASP A 140 4.30 7.32 6.89
C ASP A 140 2.78 7.30 6.98
N GLN A 141 2.10 8.20 6.27
CA GLN A 141 0.64 8.27 6.25
C GLN A 141 -0.02 7.07 5.55
N ALA A 142 0.58 6.60 4.44
CA ALA A 142 -0.02 5.56 3.60
C ALA A 142 0.32 4.13 4.05
N MET A 143 1.51 3.92 4.61
CA MET A 143 2.05 2.59 4.88
C MET A 143 2.49 2.40 6.33
N ASN A 144 3.37 3.27 6.86
CA ASN A 144 4.00 3.02 8.15
C ASN A 144 3.02 3.12 9.33
N GLU A 145 2.26 4.21 9.43
CA GLU A 145 1.28 4.38 10.51
C GLU A 145 0.07 3.44 10.38
N PRO A 146 -0.47 3.15 9.18
CA PRO A 146 -1.46 2.08 9.03
C PRO A 146 -0.96 0.71 9.51
N ALA A 147 0.27 0.31 9.16
CA ALA A 147 0.84 -0.95 9.63
C ALA A 147 1.00 -0.97 11.16
N ARG A 148 1.50 0.11 11.76
CA ARG A 148 1.61 0.27 13.22
C ARG A 148 0.26 0.27 13.91
N PHE A 149 -0.73 0.96 13.33
CA PHE A 149 -2.11 0.97 13.86
C PHE A 149 -2.70 -0.43 13.87
N VAL A 150 -2.57 -1.19 12.77
CA VAL A 150 -3.06 -2.57 12.69
C VAL A 150 -2.33 -3.45 13.71
N ALA A 151 -1.01 -3.39 13.77
CA ALA A 151 -0.21 -4.16 14.73
C ALA A 151 -0.63 -3.89 16.18
N ARG A 152 -0.74 -2.61 16.57
CA ARG A 152 -1.18 -2.22 17.92
C ARG A 152 -2.59 -2.69 18.22
N SER A 153 -3.51 -2.57 17.26
CA SER A 153 -4.91 -2.97 17.42
C SER A 153 -5.03 -4.48 17.63
N MET A 154 -4.28 -5.28 16.87
CA MET A 154 -4.25 -6.74 17.00
C MET A 154 -3.60 -7.16 18.30
N ALA A 155 -2.45 -6.58 18.67
CA ALA A 155 -1.78 -6.86 19.94
C ALA A 155 -2.67 -6.50 21.15
N LYS A 156 -3.37 -5.36 21.11
CA LYS A 156 -4.33 -4.96 22.15
C LYS A 156 -5.51 -5.94 22.26
N ALA A 157 -5.86 -6.60 21.16
CA ALA A 157 -6.88 -7.65 21.13
C ALA A 157 -6.37 -9.01 21.64
N GLY A 158 -5.09 -9.12 22.03
CA GLY A 158 -4.49 -10.35 22.54
C GLY A 158 -3.89 -11.27 21.46
N HIS A 159 -3.78 -10.82 20.22
CA HIS A 159 -3.19 -11.60 19.14
C HIS A 159 -1.66 -11.48 19.14
N ALA A 160 -0.97 -12.54 18.74
CA ALA A 160 0.46 -12.51 18.49
C ALA A 160 0.73 -11.70 17.21
N VAL A 161 1.55 -10.66 17.32
CA VAL A 161 1.85 -9.77 16.19
C VAL A 161 3.33 -9.48 16.14
N TRP A 162 3.90 -9.59 14.94
CA TRP A 162 5.27 -9.20 14.63
C TRP A 162 5.24 -8.04 13.64
N LEU A 163 5.82 -6.92 14.04
CA LEU A 163 5.97 -5.75 13.19
C LEU A 163 7.42 -5.69 12.68
N TYR A 164 7.61 -5.62 11.34
CA TYR A 164 8.93 -5.46 10.76
C TYR A 164 9.06 -4.17 9.95
N ARG A 165 10.30 -3.76 9.73
CA ARG A 165 10.65 -2.75 8.74
C ARG A 165 11.90 -3.19 7.97
N PHE A 166 11.74 -3.31 6.66
CA PHE A 166 12.80 -3.80 5.80
C PHE A 166 13.61 -2.63 5.22
N TYR A 167 14.89 -2.57 5.56
CA TYR A 167 15.78 -1.48 5.13
C TYR A 167 16.87 -1.92 4.15
N TYR A 168 17.04 -3.22 3.93
CA TYR A 168 18.11 -3.72 3.10
C TYR A 168 17.87 -3.36 1.63
N VAL A 169 18.89 -2.78 1.01
CA VAL A 169 18.95 -2.52 -0.44
C VAL A 169 19.93 -3.48 -1.04
N ALA A 170 19.54 -4.22 -2.08
CA ALA A 170 20.43 -5.10 -2.81
C ALA A 170 21.66 -4.33 -3.31
N ASP A 171 22.84 -4.93 -3.24
CA ASP A 171 24.09 -4.22 -3.55
C ASP A 171 24.08 -3.62 -4.96
N SER A 172 23.49 -4.31 -5.94
CA SER A 172 23.34 -3.84 -7.31
C SER A 172 22.39 -2.66 -7.49
N GLN A 173 21.52 -2.41 -6.50
CA GLN A 173 20.54 -1.32 -6.51
C GLN A 173 20.98 -0.14 -5.64
N ARG A 174 22.08 -0.29 -4.91
CA ARG A 174 22.57 0.72 -3.97
C ARG A 174 23.32 1.80 -4.71
N ASP A 175 22.79 3.00 -4.72
CA ASP A 175 23.42 4.20 -5.25
C ASP A 175 23.15 5.41 -4.34
N ASP A 176 23.63 6.60 -4.72
CA ASP A 176 23.42 7.84 -3.94
C ASP A 176 21.93 8.24 -3.85
N LYS A 177 21.08 7.73 -4.75
CA LYS A 177 19.64 8.03 -4.80
C LYS A 177 18.81 6.97 -4.09
N GLN A 178 19.21 5.71 -4.17
CA GLN A 178 18.53 4.56 -3.57
C GLN A 178 19.17 4.19 -2.22
N ARG A 179 18.91 5.03 -1.21
CA ARG A 179 19.45 4.84 0.15
C ARG A 179 18.63 3.88 1.01
N TYR A 180 17.38 3.66 0.66
CA TYR A 180 16.43 2.86 1.44
C TYR A 180 15.72 1.85 0.54
N ALA A 181 15.35 0.72 1.14
CA ALA A 181 14.53 -0.29 0.48
C ALA A 181 13.22 0.32 -0.03
N GLY A 182 12.99 0.27 -1.33
CA GLY A 182 11.75 0.74 -1.97
C GLY A 182 10.58 -0.22 -1.75
N HIS A 183 9.39 0.21 -2.12
CA HIS A 183 8.19 -0.63 -2.02
C HIS A 183 8.36 -1.97 -2.74
N ALA A 184 7.97 -3.05 -2.07
CA ALA A 184 8.06 -4.43 -2.54
C ALA A 184 9.48 -4.96 -2.78
N SER A 185 10.54 -4.20 -2.45
CA SER A 185 11.93 -4.65 -2.61
C SER A 185 12.33 -5.77 -1.66
N GLU A 186 11.55 -6.05 -0.61
CA GLU A 186 11.74 -7.17 0.30
C GLU A 186 11.33 -8.53 -0.31
N LEU A 187 10.45 -8.54 -1.33
CA LEU A 187 9.89 -9.78 -1.87
C LEU A 187 10.94 -10.81 -2.32
N PRO A 188 11.99 -10.46 -3.08
CA PRO A 188 13.05 -11.40 -3.44
C PRO A 188 13.75 -12.03 -2.23
N PHE A 189 13.79 -11.31 -1.11
CA PHE A 189 14.41 -11.74 0.15
C PHE A 189 13.46 -12.59 0.99
N VAL A 190 12.16 -12.26 0.99
CA VAL A 190 11.12 -13.05 1.69
C VAL A 190 11.02 -14.46 1.10
N PHE A 191 11.18 -14.60 -0.22
CA PHE A 191 11.06 -15.87 -0.92
C PHE A 191 12.42 -16.53 -1.25
N ASP A 192 13.51 -16.09 -0.65
CA ASP A 192 14.89 -16.55 -0.87
C ASP A 192 15.26 -16.69 -2.38
N ASN A 193 14.79 -15.74 -3.17
CA ASN A 193 14.95 -15.75 -4.62
C ASN A 193 15.50 -14.42 -5.19
N PRO A 194 16.61 -13.89 -4.65
CA PRO A 194 17.21 -12.65 -5.15
C PRO A 194 17.75 -12.80 -6.58
N ASP A 195 18.14 -14.02 -6.99
CA ASP A 195 18.66 -14.29 -8.33
C ASP A 195 17.65 -14.00 -9.43
N ALA A 196 16.35 -14.28 -9.19
CA ALA A 196 15.30 -13.96 -10.15
C ALA A 196 15.09 -12.44 -10.34
N ALA A 197 15.38 -11.64 -9.31
CA ALA A 197 15.22 -10.19 -9.36
C ALA A 197 16.47 -9.47 -9.90
N TYR A 198 17.67 -9.95 -9.55
CA TYR A 198 18.91 -9.21 -9.75
C TYR A 198 19.93 -9.97 -10.64
N GLY A 199 19.65 -11.22 -11.05
CA GLY A 199 20.50 -12.01 -11.94
C GLY A 199 21.93 -12.19 -11.41
N ASP A 200 22.89 -12.04 -12.29
CA ASP A 200 24.34 -12.21 -11.98
C ASP A 200 24.90 -11.10 -11.04
N GLN A 201 24.12 -10.10 -10.73
CA GLN A 201 24.52 -9.01 -9.83
C GLN A 201 24.30 -9.33 -8.35
N VAL A 202 23.74 -10.52 -8.04
CA VAL A 202 23.47 -10.94 -6.66
C VAL A 202 24.77 -11.24 -5.93
N THR A 203 24.99 -10.55 -4.82
CA THR A 203 26.17 -10.73 -3.97
C THR A 203 25.97 -11.84 -2.92
N VAL A 204 27.06 -12.20 -2.25
CA VAL A 204 27.01 -13.12 -1.09
C VAL A 204 26.18 -12.52 0.05
N ASP A 205 26.23 -11.21 0.22
CA ASP A 205 25.47 -10.51 1.25
C ASP A 205 23.97 -10.47 0.93
N ASP A 206 23.60 -10.29 -0.34
CA ASP A 206 22.21 -10.40 -0.79
C ASP A 206 21.64 -11.80 -0.48
N ARG A 207 22.38 -12.86 -0.83
CA ARG A 207 21.95 -14.25 -0.54
C ARG A 207 21.87 -14.52 0.96
N ARG A 208 22.77 -13.97 1.76
CA ARG A 208 22.71 -14.10 3.22
C ARG A 208 21.49 -13.38 3.79
N MET A 209 21.19 -12.19 3.31
CA MET A 209 19.99 -11.45 3.71
C MET A 209 18.71 -12.20 3.30
N ALA A 210 18.67 -12.75 2.09
CA ALA A 210 17.53 -13.52 1.59
C ALA A 210 17.23 -14.72 2.50
N ARG A 211 18.23 -15.59 2.73
CA ARG A 211 18.08 -16.74 3.66
C ARG A 211 17.63 -16.33 5.05
N ARG A 212 18.14 -15.21 5.57
CA ARG A 212 17.76 -14.71 6.89
C ARG A 212 16.30 -14.25 6.91
N THR A 213 15.88 -13.49 5.91
CA THR A 213 14.52 -12.97 5.80
C THR A 213 13.52 -14.11 5.60
N ASP A 214 13.76 -15.00 4.66
CA ASP A 214 12.95 -16.22 4.43
C ASP A 214 12.80 -17.03 5.74
N THR A 215 13.88 -17.22 6.47
CA THR A 215 13.84 -17.96 7.74
C THR A 215 12.84 -17.36 8.74
N TYR A 216 12.73 -16.03 8.84
CA TYR A 216 11.74 -15.39 9.70
C TYR A 216 10.32 -15.67 9.23
N PHE A 217 10.06 -15.49 7.93
CA PHE A 217 8.72 -15.72 7.37
C PHE A 217 8.33 -17.20 7.40
N ALA A 218 9.26 -18.11 7.08
CA ALA A 218 9.03 -19.55 7.15
C ALA A 218 8.76 -20.01 8.58
N LYS A 219 9.47 -19.49 9.58
CA LYS A 219 9.20 -19.79 10.99
C LYS A 219 7.83 -19.28 11.41
N PHE A 220 7.48 -18.05 11.02
CA PHE A 220 6.14 -17.51 11.27
C PHE A 220 5.06 -18.39 10.65
N ALA A 221 5.21 -18.79 9.40
CA ALA A 221 4.24 -19.64 8.71
C ALA A 221 4.05 -21.02 9.37
N LYS A 222 5.09 -21.54 10.03
CA LYS A 222 5.07 -22.86 10.68
C LYS A 222 4.57 -22.84 12.13
N ALA A 223 4.85 -21.76 12.85
CA ALA A 223 4.64 -21.71 14.30
C ALA A 223 3.71 -20.57 14.76
N GLY A 224 3.37 -19.64 13.91
CA GLY A 224 2.49 -18.53 14.16
C GLY A 224 3.13 -17.39 14.90
#